data_6b5a63c53e2c7d06df854627127af215
#
_entry.id   6b5a63c53e2c7d06df854627127af215
#
_cell.length_a   1.000
_cell.length_b   1.000
_cell.length_c   1.000
_cell.angle_alpha   90.00
_cell.angle_beta   90.00
_cell.angle_gamma   90.00
#
_symmetry.space_group_name_H-M   'P 1'
#
loop_
_entity.id
_entity.type
_entity.pdbx_description
1 polymer ?
#
loop_
_entity_poly.entity_id
_entity_poly.type
_entity_poly.pdbx_seq_one_letter_code
_entity_poly.pdbx_strand_id
1 'polypeptide(L)'
;MLEEWILKKKEIESSKDRLNGADLCYAKLMEAELSDANLEEADLTAAYLIRADLSGANLSGADLTQAVLSEANLSGADMNEAELTDTFLNGANLQGVLNLTCDQIELANFDKDTIFPSYIRIKWSNDRICECVDGN
;
A
#
# COMPACT_ATOMS: atom_id res chain seq x y z
N MET A 1 -12.30 27.70 -7.05
CA MET A 1 -12.65 26.78 -5.92
C MET A 1 -11.96 25.44 -6.08
N LEU A 2 -11.50 24.89 -4.99
CA LEU A 2 -10.95 23.54 -5.00
C LEU A 2 -12.10 22.54 -5.10
N GLU A 3 -11.84 21.44 -5.80
CA GLU A 3 -12.80 20.34 -5.86
C GLU A 3 -12.93 19.69 -4.48
N GLU A 4 -14.10 19.13 -4.23
CA GLU A 4 -14.43 18.52 -2.94
C GLU A 4 -13.45 17.43 -2.54
N TRP A 5 -13.03 16.58 -3.50
CA TRP A 5 -12.09 15.49 -3.19
C TRP A 5 -10.71 16.02 -2.75
N ILE A 6 -10.28 17.17 -3.28
CA ILE A 6 -9.00 17.79 -2.90
C ILE A 6 -9.09 18.29 -1.46
N LEU A 7 -10.21 18.90 -1.09
CA LEU A 7 -10.43 19.36 0.28
C LEU A 7 -10.47 18.18 1.25
N LYS A 8 -11.14 17.09 0.85
CA LYS A 8 -11.22 15.88 1.64
C LYS A 8 -9.83 15.26 1.82
N LYS A 9 -9.03 15.22 0.75
CA LYS A 9 -7.66 14.71 0.82
C LYS A 9 -6.83 15.50 1.83
N LYS A 10 -6.92 16.84 1.80
CA LYS A 10 -6.19 17.70 2.76
C LYS A 10 -6.63 17.45 4.19
N GLU A 11 -7.92 17.25 4.41
CA GLU A 11 -8.46 16.92 5.72
C GLU A 11 -7.87 15.59 6.24
N ILE A 12 -7.82 14.58 5.37
CA ILE A 12 -7.24 13.28 5.71
C ILE A 12 -5.75 13.42 6.02
N GLU A 13 -4.99 14.15 5.18
CA GLU A 13 -3.56 14.38 5.42
C GLU A 13 -3.31 15.08 6.75
N SER A 14 -4.18 16.01 7.11
CA SER A 14 -4.07 16.76 8.39
C SER A 14 -4.35 15.86 9.59
N SER A 15 -5.03 14.74 9.39
CA SER A 15 -5.42 13.82 10.45
C SER A 15 -4.59 12.53 10.44
N LYS A 16 -3.48 12.50 9.73
CA LYS A 16 -2.74 11.25 9.48
C LYS A 16 -2.31 10.49 10.74
N ASP A 17 -2.19 11.16 11.86
CA ASP A 17 -1.83 10.51 13.14
C ASP A 17 -2.98 9.73 13.76
N ARG A 18 -4.19 9.90 13.25
CA ARG A 18 -5.41 9.40 13.86
C ARG A 18 -6.34 8.73 12.85
N LEU A 19 -5.77 8.06 11.85
CA LEU A 19 -6.56 7.39 10.82
C LEU A 19 -6.76 5.89 11.11
N ASN A 20 -6.37 5.45 12.31
CA ASN A 20 -6.59 4.06 12.71
C ASN A 20 -8.09 3.74 12.71
N GLY A 21 -8.45 2.65 12.06
CA GLY A 21 -9.84 2.22 11.92
C GLY A 21 -10.69 3.13 11.04
N ALA A 22 -10.11 4.12 10.36
CA ALA A 22 -10.87 5.06 9.54
C ALA A 22 -11.48 4.36 8.32
N ASP A 23 -12.66 4.84 7.92
CA ASP A 23 -13.28 4.41 6.68
C ASP A 23 -12.82 5.32 5.55
N LEU A 24 -11.91 4.78 4.74
CA LEU A 24 -11.33 5.47 3.59
C LEU A 24 -11.62 4.72 2.29
N CYS A 25 -12.72 3.94 2.28
CA CYS A 25 -13.14 3.23 1.08
C CYS A 25 -13.35 4.19 -0.07
N TYR A 26 -12.78 3.84 -1.24
CA TYR A 26 -12.89 4.61 -2.48
C TYR A 26 -12.33 6.02 -2.38
N ALA A 27 -11.61 6.35 -1.32
CA ALA A 27 -11.08 7.71 -1.13
C ALA A 27 -10.10 8.07 -2.25
N LYS A 28 -10.19 9.31 -2.74
CA LYS A 28 -9.29 9.84 -3.76
C LYS A 28 -8.08 10.45 -3.07
N LEU A 29 -7.01 9.65 -2.95
CA LEU A 29 -5.81 10.01 -2.23
C LEU A 29 -4.57 10.00 -3.13
N MET A 30 -4.75 10.30 -4.43
CA MET A 30 -3.63 10.38 -5.35
C MET A 30 -2.62 11.41 -4.84
N GLU A 31 -1.36 11.01 -4.82
CA GLU A 31 -0.23 11.83 -4.37
C GLU A 31 -0.37 12.34 -2.92
N ALA A 32 -1.22 11.69 -2.10
CA ALA A 32 -1.42 12.10 -0.72
C ALA A 32 -0.14 11.98 0.10
N GLU A 33 0.06 12.92 1.00
CA GLU A 33 1.19 12.94 1.93
C GLU A 33 0.78 12.25 3.23
N LEU A 34 1.04 10.94 3.30
CA LEU A 34 0.65 10.08 4.41
C LEU A 34 1.86 9.38 5.04
N SER A 35 3.05 10.00 4.92
CA SER A 35 4.26 9.44 5.55
C SER A 35 4.05 9.35 7.07
N ASP A 36 4.45 8.21 7.64
CA ASP A 36 4.32 7.91 9.07
C ASP A 36 2.86 7.93 9.57
N ALA A 37 1.87 7.88 8.68
CA ALA A 37 0.47 7.89 9.06
C ALA A 37 0.10 6.66 9.89
N ASN A 38 -0.81 6.85 10.84
CA ASN A 38 -1.41 5.74 11.57
C ASN A 38 -2.66 5.28 10.82
N LEU A 39 -2.51 4.21 10.04
CA LEU A 39 -3.60 3.61 9.26
C LEU A 39 -3.91 2.19 9.75
N GLU A 40 -3.56 1.91 11.00
CA GLU A 40 -3.82 0.60 11.59
C GLU A 40 -5.30 0.25 11.50
N GLU A 41 -5.59 -0.92 10.91
CA GLU A 41 -6.95 -1.40 10.71
C GLU A 41 -7.87 -0.45 9.92
N ALA A 42 -7.31 0.49 9.19
CA ALA A 42 -8.11 1.36 8.32
C ALA A 42 -8.69 0.57 7.15
N ASP A 43 -9.86 1.00 6.71
CA ASP A 43 -10.47 0.42 5.51
C ASP A 43 -10.13 1.29 4.30
N LEU A 44 -9.21 0.80 3.48
CA LEU A 44 -8.75 1.46 2.27
C LEU A 44 -9.22 0.71 1.02
N THR A 45 -10.30 -0.07 1.14
CA THR A 45 -10.84 -0.84 0.03
C THR A 45 -11.09 0.07 -1.17
N ALA A 46 -10.53 -0.29 -2.31
CA ALA A 46 -10.67 0.43 -3.57
C ALA A 46 -10.25 1.91 -3.52
N ALA A 47 -9.45 2.30 -2.53
CA ALA A 47 -8.92 3.67 -2.44
C ALA A 47 -7.91 3.93 -3.57
N TYR A 48 -7.83 5.18 -4.01
CA TYR A 48 -6.90 5.61 -5.06
C TYR A 48 -5.70 6.27 -4.41
N LEU A 49 -4.58 5.54 -4.35
CA LEU A 49 -3.34 5.98 -3.69
C LEU A 49 -2.17 6.05 -4.69
N ILE A 50 -2.48 6.29 -5.96
CA ILE A 50 -1.45 6.40 -7.00
C ILE A 50 -0.44 7.47 -6.60
N ARG A 51 0.84 7.09 -6.56
CA ARG A 51 1.96 7.96 -6.19
C ARG A 51 1.85 8.59 -4.80
N ALA A 52 1.02 8.03 -3.91
CA ALA A 52 0.96 8.50 -2.53
C ALA A 52 2.26 8.21 -1.79
N ASP A 53 2.58 9.04 -0.83
CA ASP A 53 3.70 8.80 0.08
C ASP A 53 3.16 8.16 1.37
N LEU A 54 3.40 6.85 1.50
CA LEU A 54 3.02 6.07 2.68
C LEU A 54 4.27 5.55 3.40
N SER A 55 5.41 6.20 3.15
CA SER A 55 6.67 5.77 3.77
C SER A 55 6.55 5.80 5.30
N GLY A 56 6.97 4.72 5.94
CA GLY A 56 6.90 4.58 7.40
C GLY A 56 5.50 4.46 7.98
N ALA A 57 4.45 4.40 7.16
CA ALA A 57 3.07 4.32 7.65
C ALA A 57 2.81 2.99 8.36
N ASN A 58 1.95 3.02 9.36
CA ASN A 58 1.47 1.81 10.00
C ASN A 58 0.20 1.35 9.29
N LEU A 59 0.34 0.30 8.47
CA LEU A 59 -0.77 -0.32 7.72
C LEU A 59 -1.15 -1.68 8.32
N SER A 60 -0.75 -1.93 9.55
CA SER A 60 -1.04 -3.20 10.23
C SER A 60 -2.54 -3.44 10.27
N GLY A 61 -2.98 -4.58 9.77
CA GLY A 61 -4.40 -4.96 9.74
C GLY A 61 -5.25 -4.13 8.78
N ALA A 62 -4.67 -3.22 8.01
CA ALA A 62 -5.43 -2.40 7.05
C ALA A 62 -5.99 -3.26 5.91
N ASP A 63 -7.16 -2.89 5.43
CA ASP A 63 -7.76 -3.55 4.27
C ASP A 63 -7.47 -2.74 3.01
N LEU A 64 -6.59 -3.27 2.16
CA LEU A 64 -6.20 -2.65 0.90
C LEU A 64 -6.79 -3.38 -0.31
N THR A 65 -7.85 -4.18 -0.09
CA THR A 65 -8.49 -4.92 -1.18
C THR A 65 -8.86 -3.97 -2.31
N GLN A 66 -8.38 -4.28 -3.53
CA GLN A 66 -8.62 -3.49 -4.74
C GLN A 66 -8.10 -2.06 -4.70
N ALA A 67 -7.32 -1.70 -3.69
CA ALA A 67 -6.72 -0.36 -3.64
C ALA A 67 -5.69 -0.20 -4.76
N VAL A 68 -5.54 1.02 -5.27
CA VAL A 68 -4.60 1.32 -6.34
C VAL A 68 -3.40 2.04 -5.74
N LEU A 69 -2.29 1.31 -5.61
CA LEU A 69 -1.03 1.80 -5.03
C LEU A 69 0.08 1.90 -6.09
N SER A 70 -0.32 2.04 -7.34
CA SER A 70 0.66 2.14 -8.43
C SER A 70 1.61 3.31 -8.19
N GLU A 71 2.91 3.03 -8.26
CA GLU A 71 3.97 4.01 -8.06
C GLU A 71 3.99 4.67 -6.67
N ALA A 72 3.26 4.10 -5.69
CA ALA A 72 3.26 4.63 -4.32
C ALA A 72 4.58 4.30 -3.62
N ASN A 73 4.94 5.16 -2.69
CA ASN A 73 6.11 4.93 -1.82
C ASN A 73 5.63 4.32 -0.50
N LEU A 74 5.92 3.04 -0.30
CA LEU A 74 5.58 2.30 0.92
C LEU A 74 6.83 1.95 1.73
N SER A 75 7.98 2.56 1.39
CA SER A 75 9.24 2.21 2.04
C SER A 75 9.13 2.31 3.57
N GLY A 76 9.55 1.25 4.25
CA GLY A 76 9.54 1.19 5.71
C GLY A 76 8.17 1.07 6.36
N ALA A 77 7.09 0.96 5.58
CA ALA A 77 5.74 0.79 6.14
C ALA A 77 5.60 -0.57 6.83
N ASP A 78 4.71 -0.65 7.81
CA ASP A 78 4.39 -1.91 8.48
C ASP A 78 3.14 -2.51 7.83
N MET A 79 3.31 -3.68 7.20
CA MET A 79 2.24 -4.36 6.46
C MET A 79 1.73 -5.61 7.19
N ASN A 80 1.95 -5.69 8.51
CA ASN A 80 1.55 -6.86 9.28
C ASN A 80 0.05 -7.12 9.13
N GLU A 81 -0.30 -8.31 8.60
CA GLU A 81 -1.70 -8.72 8.42
C GLU A 81 -2.53 -7.80 7.52
N ALA A 82 -1.91 -6.94 6.73
CA ALA A 82 -2.64 -6.14 5.75
C ALA A 82 -3.24 -7.02 4.66
N GLU A 83 -4.47 -6.72 4.26
CA GLU A 83 -5.16 -7.43 3.18
C GLU A 83 -4.76 -6.83 1.84
N LEU A 84 -4.13 -7.64 0.99
CA LEU A 84 -3.64 -7.20 -0.32
C LEU A 84 -4.36 -7.86 -1.50
N THR A 85 -5.55 -8.40 -1.26
CA THR A 85 -6.32 -9.07 -2.33
C THR A 85 -6.63 -8.08 -3.46
N ASP A 86 -6.16 -8.41 -4.67
CA ASP A 86 -6.37 -7.59 -5.85
C ASP A 86 -5.86 -6.13 -5.71
N THR A 87 -4.97 -5.90 -4.76
CA THR A 87 -4.30 -4.59 -4.61
C THR A 87 -3.34 -4.37 -5.78
N PHE A 88 -3.31 -3.18 -6.37
CA PHE A 88 -2.41 -2.84 -7.47
C PHE A 88 -1.15 -2.20 -6.93
N LEU A 89 -0.03 -2.92 -7.05
CA LEU A 89 1.29 -2.50 -6.55
C LEU A 89 2.29 -2.22 -7.68
N ASN A 90 1.80 -2.04 -8.91
CA ASN A 90 2.66 -1.82 -10.08
C ASN A 90 3.57 -0.60 -9.86
N GLY A 91 4.87 -0.79 -9.95
CA GLY A 91 5.84 0.28 -9.74
C GLY A 91 5.96 0.80 -8.30
N ALA A 92 5.27 0.18 -7.34
CA ALA A 92 5.34 0.61 -5.94
C ALA A 92 6.71 0.30 -5.33
N ASN A 93 7.13 1.15 -4.39
CA ASN A 93 8.36 0.94 -3.65
C ASN A 93 8.04 0.32 -2.28
N LEU A 94 8.39 -0.97 -2.12
CA LEU A 94 8.20 -1.71 -0.87
C LEU A 94 9.51 -1.93 -0.13
N GLN A 95 10.54 -1.14 -0.44
CA GLN A 95 11.85 -1.29 0.19
C GLN A 95 11.75 -1.10 1.70
N GLY A 96 12.30 -2.05 2.46
CA GLY A 96 12.29 -1.95 3.91
C GLY A 96 10.94 -2.14 4.58
N VAL A 97 9.90 -2.53 3.84
CA VAL A 97 8.57 -2.82 4.39
C VAL A 97 8.69 -3.92 5.43
N LEU A 98 7.97 -3.76 6.54
CA LEU A 98 7.99 -4.70 7.66
C LEU A 98 6.84 -5.70 7.56
N ASN A 99 7.12 -6.95 7.93
CA ASN A 99 6.11 -7.99 8.15
C ASN A 99 5.30 -8.38 6.91
N LEU A 100 5.88 -8.18 5.73
CA LEU A 100 5.25 -8.61 4.48
C LEU A 100 5.55 -10.09 4.23
N THR A 101 4.53 -10.85 3.81
CA THR A 101 4.67 -12.28 3.52
C THR A 101 4.42 -12.57 2.05
N CYS A 102 4.91 -13.72 1.61
CA CYS A 102 4.63 -14.17 0.25
C CYS A 102 3.15 -14.42 0.01
N ASP A 103 2.43 -14.90 1.02
CA ASP A 103 0.98 -15.13 0.89
C ASP A 103 0.24 -13.83 0.57
N GLN A 104 0.63 -12.72 1.20
CA GLN A 104 0.05 -11.42 0.91
C GLN A 104 0.35 -10.99 -0.53
N ILE A 105 1.60 -11.13 -0.96
CA ILE A 105 2.05 -10.71 -2.29
C ILE A 105 1.36 -11.50 -3.40
N GLU A 106 1.14 -12.79 -3.19
CA GLU A 106 0.49 -13.64 -4.20
C GLU A 106 -0.94 -13.20 -4.51
N LEU A 107 -1.59 -12.50 -3.59
CA LEU A 107 -2.95 -12.01 -3.80
C LEU A 107 -2.98 -10.64 -4.51
N ALA A 108 -1.84 -9.97 -4.62
CA ALA A 108 -1.73 -8.64 -5.20
C ALA A 108 -1.31 -8.68 -6.66
N ASN A 109 -1.52 -7.57 -7.35
CA ASN A 109 -1.02 -7.36 -8.71
C ASN A 109 0.25 -6.52 -8.62
N PHE A 110 1.32 -6.98 -9.24
CA PHE A 110 2.60 -6.26 -9.28
C PHE A 110 3.30 -6.50 -10.62
N ASP A 111 4.35 -5.76 -10.89
CA ASP A 111 5.13 -5.88 -12.13
C ASP A 111 6.62 -5.88 -11.83
N LYS A 112 7.42 -5.82 -12.90
CA LYS A 112 8.88 -5.84 -12.77
C LYS A 112 9.45 -4.55 -12.17
N ASP A 113 8.65 -3.49 -12.14
CA ASP A 113 9.06 -2.21 -11.56
C ASP A 113 8.73 -2.11 -10.07
N THR A 114 7.96 -3.06 -9.53
CA THR A 114 7.69 -3.12 -8.09
C THR A 114 8.97 -3.51 -7.36
N ILE A 115 9.34 -2.72 -6.34
CA ILE A 115 10.54 -2.98 -5.55
C ILE A 115 10.11 -3.67 -4.25
N PHE A 116 10.62 -4.88 -4.03
CA PHE A 116 10.29 -5.67 -2.84
C PHE A 116 11.36 -5.52 -1.76
N PRO A 117 11.01 -5.77 -0.48
CA PRO A 117 12.02 -5.77 0.59
C PRO A 117 13.03 -6.91 0.37
N SER A 118 14.21 -6.77 0.96
CA SER A 118 15.32 -7.70 0.71
C SER A 118 15.03 -9.14 1.11
N TYR A 119 14.08 -9.36 2.02
CA TYR A 119 13.73 -10.72 2.47
C TYR A 119 12.70 -11.40 1.57
N ILE A 120 12.20 -10.71 0.53
CA ILE A 120 11.29 -11.30 -0.46
C ILE A 120 11.95 -11.25 -1.82
N ARG A 121 11.99 -12.39 -2.49
CA ARG A 121 12.49 -12.50 -3.86
C ARG A 121 11.41 -13.05 -4.75
N ILE A 122 11.24 -12.40 -5.90
CA ILE A 122 10.26 -12.82 -6.89
C ILE A 122 11.02 -13.48 -8.05
N LYS A 123 10.62 -14.70 -8.39
CA LYS A 123 11.15 -15.40 -9.55
C LYS A 123 10.14 -15.28 -10.68
N TRP A 124 10.55 -14.63 -11.75
CA TRP A 124 9.71 -14.48 -12.92
C TRP A 124 9.87 -15.70 -13.84
N SER A 125 8.76 -16.30 -14.26
CA SER A 125 8.75 -17.40 -15.21
C SER A 125 8.08 -16.97 -16.51
N ASN A 126 8.24 -17.81 -17.57
CA ASN A 126 7.64 -17.55 -18.86
C ASN A 126 6.11 -17.51 -18.82
N ASP A 127 5.53 -18.20 -17.87
CA ASP A 127 4.07 -18.30 -17.72
C ASP A 127 3.50 -17.20 -16.79
N ARG A 128 4.31 -16.21 -16.48
CA ARG A 128 3.97 -15.13 -15.54
C ARG A 128 3.67 -15.62 -14.12
N ILE A 129 4.13 -16.80 -13.80
CA ILE A 129 4.02 -17.33 -12.44
C ILE A 129 5.18 -16.76 -11.63
N CYS A 130 4.84 -16.08 -10.55
CA CYS A 130 5.84 -15.53 -9.65
C CYS A 130 5.94 -16.43 -8.43
N GLU A 131 7.15 -16.88 -8.16
CA GLU A 131 7.42 -17.60 -6.93
C GLU A 131 7.98 -16.62 -5.92
N CYS A 132 7.34 -16.53 -4.77
CA CYS A 132 7.80 -15.70 -3.67
C CYS A 132 8.62 -16.58 -2.76
N VAL A 133 9.85 -16.18 -2.52
CA VAL A 133 10.78 -16.94 -1.69
C VAL A 133 11.19 -16.08 -0.51
N ASP A 134 10.81 -16.50 0.71
CA ASP A 134 11.19 -15.77 1.90
C ASP A 134 12.72 -15.78 2.05
N GLY A 135 13.30 -14.61 2.23
CA GLY A 135 14.73 -14.44 2.45
C GLY A 135 15.07 -14.60 3.92
N ASN A 136 16.19 -15.23 4.16
CA ASN A 136 16.73 -15.34 5.51
C ASN A 136 17.93 -14.43 5.67
#